data_5d8ca95308cb9a6faab388c3a500b1df
#
_entry.id   5d8ca95308cb9a6faab388c3a500b1df
#
_cell.length_a   1.000
_cell.length_b   1.000
_cell.length_c   1.000
_cell.angle_alpha   90.00
_cell.angle_beta   90.00
_cell.angle_gamma   90.00
#
_symmetry.space_group_name_H-M   'P 1'
#
loop_
_entity.id
_entity.type
_entity.pdbx_description
1 polymer ?
#
loop_
_entity_poly.entity_id
_entity_poly.type
_entity_poly.pdbx_seq_one_letter_code
_entity_poly.pdbx_strand_id
1 'polypeptide(L)'
;HSENLSKQQGSLLIVGDAKQSIYRWRGGRAEQFMELYNKEKIPFHITQEVQNLAYNYRSRREVIDFNNDFFLFVAGHPLLFNNSGKYRYDELYRNAKQHIPDKEKEKGFVSIEFVQAKDNEVQQISEEEAIDDENVLKDEDIYIETIEGYIKEAKNNGYLDKDICILSRRNADCIEIAEKLSEKGYNVISSEALLLKNIPEIQFLIHLISISLYQNNEKEKIELLFSYTKVKHITEIHDFMSQYAHKPVDTFFAAMGFSLSHFHLYSFYEGIGYAIRVFGLAKPSDAYLAQFLNVIYEYKSVRGGNIADFLAYWEEKKDKLAISAPEGVNAISIMTIHKSKGLEFPVVIYTKVNDKLRSAKDTLWIRVPKEQYHGFEHLLIDDYSGLEKIDADIVLQQSQMELLDTINTMYVAMTRPKDLLYIL
;
A
#
# COMPACT_ATOMS: atom_id res chain seq x y z
N HIS A 1 -7.25 35.49 0.77
CA HIS A 1 -6.53 36.69 0.23
C HIS A 1 -7.33 37.43 -0.83
N SER A 2 -8.07 36.74 -1.72
CA SER A 2 -8.91 37.37 -2.77
C SER A 2 -10.13 38.11 -2.22
N GLU A 3 -10.72 37.63 -1.12
CA GLU A 3 -11.92 38.25 -0.49
C GLU A 3 -11.62 39.63 0.12
N ASN A 4 -10.44 39.81 0.68
CA ASN A 4 -10.02 41.09 1.24
C ASN A 4 -9.83 42.20 0.17
N LEU A 5 -9.63 41.81 -1.08
CA LEU A 5 -9.45 42.73 -2.20
C LEU A 5 -10.78 43.06 -2.91
N SER A 6 -11.76 42.14 -2.93
CA SER A 6 -13.02 42.28 -3.68
C SER A 6 -14.19 42.84 -2.87
N LYS A 7 -14.07 42.90 -1.51
CA LYS A 7 -15.17 43.22 -0.59
C LYS A 7 -16.44 42.37 -0.76
N GLN A 8 -16.35 41.24 -1.49
CA GLN A 8 -17.45 40.30 -1.63
C GLN A 8 -17.34 39.21 -0.57
N GLN A 9 -18.45 38.88 0.09
CA GLN A 9 -18.49 37.75 1.01
C GLN A 9 -18.47 36.46 0.19
N GLY A 10 -17.40 35.66 0.35
CA GLY A 10 -17.33 34.32 -0.19
C GLY A 10 -17.87 33.30 0.80
N SER A 11 -18.11 32.08 0.33
CA SER A 11 -18.45 30.93 1.15
C SER A 11 -17.39 29.83 0.95
N LEU A 12 -17.13 29.06 2.03
CA LEU A 12 -16.19 27.93 2.01
C LEU A 12 -16.92 26.70 2.59
N LEU A 13 -16.96 25.64 1.80
CA LEU A 13 -17.42 24.32 2.25
C LEU A 13 -16.21 23.38 2.37
N ILE A 14 -16.02 22.82 3.57
CA ILE A 14 -15.02 21.79 3.84
C ILE A 14 -15.77 20.51 4.20
N VAL A 15 -15.52 19.42 3.46
CA VAL A 15 -16.09 18.10 3.73
C VAL A 15 -14.93 17.14 3.98
N GLY A 16 -15.02 16.36 5.06
CA GLY A 16 -13.98 15.40 5.43
C GLY A 16 -14.43 14.47 6.53
N ASP A 17 -13.57 13.49 6.82
CA ASP A 17 -13.75 12.53 7.89
C ASP A 17 -12.38 12.21 8.52
N ALA A 18 -12.18 12.64 9.77
CA ALA A 18 -10.94 12.41 10.51
C ALA A 18 -10.63 10.93 10.72
N LYS A 19 -11.67 10.06 10.76
CA LYS A 19 -11.54 8.60 10.87
C LYS A 19 -10.94 7.96 9.60
N GLN A 20 -10.92 8.68 8.49
CA GLN A 20 -10.27 8.26 7.26
C GLN A 20 -8.87 8.86 7.07
N SER A 21 -8.30 9.48 8.10
CA SER A 21 -6.95 10.03 8.05
C SER A 21 -5.92 8.92 8.25
N ILE A 22 -5.43 8.33 7.16
CA ILE A 22 -4.47 7.22 7.15
C ILE A 22 -3.14 7.57 6.43
N TYR A 23 -2.85 8.86 6.23
CA TYR A 23 -1.66 9.33 5.54
C TYR A 23 -0.77 10.22 6.44
N ARG A 24 -0.68 9.91 7.75
CA ARG A 24 0.17 10.67 8.69
C ARG A 24 1.63 10.67 8.24
N TRP A 25 2.12 9.56 7.75
CA TRP A 25 3.48 9.40 7.19
C TRP A 25 3.76 10.28 5.95
N ARG A 26 2.71 10.87 5.34
CA ARG A 26 2.80 11.90 4.28
C ARG A 26 2.46 13.30 4.77
N GLY A 27 2.44 13.52 6.08
CA GLY A 27 2.09 14.81 6.70
C GLY A 27 0.59 15.05 6.90
N GLY A 28 -0.26 14.06 6.63
CA GLY A 28 -1.70 14.13 6.96
C GLY A 28 -1.91 14.09 8.47
N ARG A 29 -2.78 14.96 9.00
CA ARG A 29 -3.05 15.07 10.44
C ARG A 29 -4.55 15.09 10.70
N ALA A 30 -5.04 14.03 11.37
CA ALA A 30 -6.43 13.95 11.80
C ALA A 30 -6.80 15.10 12.75
N GLU A 31 -5.84 15.52 13.58
CA GLU A 31 -6.00 16.58 14.57
C GLU A 31 -6.36 17.94 13.95
N GLN A 32 -5.86 18.24 12.75
CA GLN A 32 -6.23 19.50 12.06
C GLN A 32 -7.72 19.56 11.75
N PHE A 33 -8.30 18.43 11.35
CA PHE A 33 -9.74 18.35 11.08
C PHE A 33 -10.55 18.41 12.38
N MET A 34 -10.05 17.76 13.45
CA MET A 34 -10.65 17.83 14.77
C MET A 34 -10.65 19.25 15.33
N GLU A 35 -9.54 19.98 15.24
CA GLU A 35 -9.40 21.37 15.67
C GLU A 35 -10.37 22.29 14.92
N LEU A 36 -10.59 22.04 13.63
CA LEU A 36 -11.61 22.77 12.84
C LEU A 36 -13.04 22.40 13.29
N TYR A 37 -13.32 21.11 13.43
CA TYR A 37 -14.62 20.59 13.83
C TYR A 37 -15.04 21.14 15.23
N ASN A 38 -14.12 21.11 16.19
CA ASN A 38 -14.32 21.59 17.55
C ASN A 38 -14.26 23.13 17.67
N LYS A 39 -14.00 23.84 16.57
CA LYS A 39 -13.84 25.31 16.55
C LYS A 39 -12.68 25.83 17.43
N GLU A 40 -11.69 24.99 17.69
CA GLU A 40 -10.48 25.35 18.44
C GLU A 40 -9.54 26.23 17.64
N LYS A 41 -9.45 25.98 16.32
CA LYS A 41 -8.75 26.82 15.36
C LYS A 41 -9.71 27.27 14.27
N ILE A 42 -9.92 28.57 14.19
CA ILE A 42 -10.75 29.21 13.16
C ILE A 42 -9.83 30.03 12.27
N PRO A 43 -9.29 29.43 11.17
CA PRO A 43 -8.38 30.14 10.27
C PRO A 43 -9.09 31.16 9.36
N PHE A 44 -10.43 31.18 9.41
CA PHE A 44 -11.26 32.02 8.55
C PHE A 44 -12.04 33.04 9.39
N HIS A 45 -12.14 34.27 8.91
CA HIS A 45 -12.89 35.36 9.56
C HIS A 45 -14.40 35.31 9.24
N ILE A 46 -14.97 34.10 9.17
CA ILE A 46 -16.39 33.86 8.86
C ILE A 46 -17.01 32.99 9.96
N THR A 47 -18.33 33.11 10.14
CA THR A 47 -19.05 32.23 11.06
C THR A 47 -19.00 30.79 10.54
N GLN A 48 -18.52 29.91 11.40
CA GLN A 48 -18.40 28.48 11.07
C GLN A 48 -19.65 27.75 11.55
N GLU A 49 -20.28 27.03 10.64
CA GLU A 49 -21.33 26.04 10.92
C GLU A 49 -20.74 24.64 10.70
N VAL A 50 -21.00 23.72 11.65
CA VAL A 50 -20.56 22.32 11.58
C VAL A 50 -21.79 21.45 11.50
N GLN A 51 -21.84 20.58 10.48
CA GLN A 51 -22.93 19.62 10.27
C GLN A 51 -22.36 18.21 10.15
N ASN A 52 -22.97 17.24 10.84
CA ASN A 52 -22.63 15.83 10.73
C ASN A 52 -23.53 15.16 9.69
N LEU A 53 -22.89 14.34 8.82
CA LEU A 53 -23.59 13.51 7.85
C LEU A 53 -24.03 12.22 8.56
N ALA A 54 -25.30 12.16 8.97
CA ALA A 54 -25.83 11.07 9.79
C ALA A 54 -26.17 9.79 8.99
N TYR A 55 -26.32 9.88 7.66
CA TYR A 55 -26.81 8.77 6.85
C TYR A 55 -25.72 8.16 5.99
N ASN A 56 -25.68 6.81 5.97
CA ASN A 56 -24.80 6.02 5.11
C ASN A 56 -25.59 5.47 3.92
N TYR A 57 -25.25 5.95 2.71
CA TYR A 57 -25.91 5.55 1.46
C TYR A 57 -25.17 4.40 0.76
N ARG A 58 -24.02 3.96 1.29
CA ARG A 58 -23.16 2.94 0.66
C ARG A 58 -23.55 1.53 1.06
N SER A 59 -23.52 1.25 2.35
CA SER A 59 -23.51 -0.11 2.88
C SER A 59 -24.89 -0.60 3.31
N ARG A 60 -25.04 -1.92 3.43
CA ARG A 60 -26.21 -2.58 4.00
C ARG A 60 -26.25 -2.43 5.51
N ARG A 61 -27.41 -2.73 6.09
CA ARG A 61 -27.71 -2.55 7.52
C ARG A 61 -26.69 -3.25 8.41
N GLU A 62 -26.48 -4.54 8.20
CA GLU A 62 -25.62 -5.37 9.06
C GLU A 62 -24.18 -4.87 9.08
N VAL A 63 -23.66 -4.36 7.94
CA VAL A 63 -22.33 -3.77 7.87
C VAL A 63 -22.27 -2.45 8.63
N ILE A 64 -23.32 -1.61 8.53
CA ILE A 64 -23.38 -0.33 9.23
C ILE A 64 -23.51 -0.55 10.74
N ASP A 65 -24.46 -1.41 11.16
CA ASP A 65 -24.71 -1.69 12.57
C ASP A 65 -23.49 -2.31 13.24
N PHE A 66 -22.85 -3.29 12.57
CA PHE A 66 -21.60 -3.87 13.04
C PHE A 66 -20.49 -2.81 13.21
N ASN A 67 -20.28 -1.95 12.21
CA ASN A 67 -19.28 -0.89 12.30
C ASN A 67 -19.59 0.11 13.41
N ASN A 68 -20.87 0.50 13.57
CA ASN A 68 -21.29 1.37 14.65
C ASN A 68 -20.96 0.76 16.04
N ASP A 69 -21.31 -0.50 16.25
CA ASP A 69 -21.11 -1.18 17.53
C ASP A 69 -19.63 -1.45 17.80
N PHE A 70 -18.89 -1.91 16.80
CA PHE A 70 -17.45 -2.18 16.90
C PHE A 70 -16.66 -0.91 17.26
N PHE A 71 -16.86 0.18 16.51
CA PHE A 71 -16.09 1.41 16.76
C PHE A 71 -16.56 2.14 18.03
N LEU A 72 -17.82 1.97 18.46
CA LEU A 72 -18.27 2.43 19.76
C LEU A 72 -17.61 1.63 20.90
N PHE A 73 -17.50 0.31 20.75
CA PHE A 73 -16.76 -0.54 21.71
C PHE A 73 -15.29 -0.12 21.80
N VAL A 74 -14.61 0.05 20.67
CA VAL A 74 -13.22 0.53 20.60
C VAL A 74 -13.04 1.87 21.30
N ALA A 75 -13.96 2.83 21.06
CA ALA A 75 -13.94 4.14 21.71
C ALA A 75 -14.17 4.09 23.22
N GLY A 76 -14.89 3.08 23.70
CA GLY A 76 -15.17 2.87 25.12
C GLY A 76 -14.12 2.09 25.86
N HIS A 77 -13.19 1.43 25.16
CA HIS A 77 -12.24 0.50 25.78
C HIS A 77 -11.08 1.23 26.44
N PRO A 78 -10.91 1.10 27.78
CA PRO A 78 -9.97 1.93 28.54
C PRO A 78 -8.49 1.68 28.23
N LEU A 79 -8.14 0.52 27.66
CA LEU A 79 -6.77 0.20 27.25
C LEU A 79 -6.39 0.77 25.88
N LEU A 80 -7.39 1.19 25.08
CA LEU A 80 -7.14 1.70 23.74
C LEU A 80 -6.99 3.22 23.76
N PHE A 81 -7.98 3.96 24.29
CA PHE A 81 -7.90 5.41 24.34
C PHE A 81 -7.75 5.91 25.80
N ASN A 82 -6.62 6.51 26.08
CA ASN A 82 -6.40 7.20 27.34
C ASN A 82 -6.90 8.66 27.20
N ASN A 83 -7.84 9.04 28.07
CA ASN A 83 -8.46 10.37 28.07
C ASN A 83 -7.58 11.49 28.63
N SER A 84 -6.32 11.20 28.99
CA SER A 84 -5.38 12.18 29.57
C SER A 84 -4.58 12.98 28.53
N GLY A 85 -4.71 12.66 27.24
CA GLY A 85 -4.01 13.37 26.17
C GLY A 85 -4.66 14.69 25.76
N LYS A 86 -3.93 15.48 24.97
CA LYS A 86 -4.42 16.77 24.41
C LYS A 86 -5.67 16.58 23.54
N TYR A 87 -5.77 15.48 22.81
CA TYR A 87 -6.87 15.21 21.89
C TYR A 87 -7.72 14.05 22.41
N ARG A 88 -9.02 14.20 22.32
CA ARG A 88 -10.02 13.21 22.70
C ARG A 88 -10.34 12.33 21.46
N TYR A 89 -9.44 11.42 21.11
CA TYR A 89 -9.63 10.54 19.94
C TYR A 89 -10.82 9.59 20.07
N ASP A 90 -11.23 9.24 21.29
CA ASP A 90 -12.43 8.45 21.56
C ASP A 90 -13.71 9.16 21.05
N GLU A 91 -13.76 10.48 21.09
CA GLU A 91 -14.93 11.26 20.66
C GLU A 91 -15.17 11.15 19.15
N LEU A 92 -14.11 10.92 18.34
CA LEU A 92 -14.25 10.68 16.90
C LEU A 92 -15.19 9.51 16.60
N TYR A 93 -15.13 8.47 17.40
CA TYR A 93 -15.87 7.24 17.18
C TYR A 93 -17.18 7.20 18.00
N ARG A 94 -17.23 7.79 19.20
CA ARG A 94 -18.48 7.90 19.98
C ARG A 94 -19.57 8.64 19.25
N ASN A 95 -19.21 9.67 18.48
CA ASN A 95 -20.15 10.51 17.72
C ASN A 95 -20.29 10.08 16.26
N ALA A 96 -19.79 8.89 15.90
CA ALA A 96 -19.70 8.44 14.52
C ALA A 96 -20.87 7.58 14.05
N LYS A 97 -21.91 7.39 14.87
CA LYS A 97 -23.04 6.53 14.54
C LYS A 97 -23.72 6.98 13.25
N GLN A 98 -23.84 6.04 12.31
CA GLN A 98 -24.47 6.25 11.01
C GLN A 98 -25.83 5.54 10.96
N HIS A 99 -26.77 6.14 10.24
CA HIS A 99 -28.10 5.61 10.01
C HIS A 99 -28.29 5.20 8.55
N ILE A 100 -29.26 4.33 8.34
CA ILE A 100 -29.63 3.85 7.00
C ILE A 100 -30.79 4.69 6.51
N PRO A 101 -30.71 5.28 5.28
CA PRO A 101 -31.78 6.12 4.77
C PRO A 101 -33.02 5.33 4.31
N ASP A 102 -32.87 4.07 3.88
CA ASP A 102 -33.92 3.28 3.26
C ASP A 102 -34.08 1.88 3.86
N LYS A 103 -35.35 1.40 3.93
CA LYS A 103 -35.68 0.06 4.40
C LYS A 103 -35.21 -1.06 3.45
N GLU A 104 -35.02 -0.77 2.17
CA GLU A 104 -34.60 -1.75 1.15
C GLU A 104 -33.14 -2.23 1.30
N LYS A 105 -32.34 -1.56 2.12
CA LYS A 105 -30.94 -1.97 2.44
C LYS A 105 -30.85 -2.94 3.62
N GLU A 106 -31.94 -3.65 3.92
CA GLU A 106 -32.00 -4.66 4.98
C GLU A 106 -31.43 -5.98 4.49
N LYS A 107 -30.27 -6.16 4.21
CA LYS A 107 -29.53 -7.42 4.04
C LYS A 107 -28.04 -7.07 3.92
N GLY A 108 -27.24 -7.80 4.57
CA GLY A 108 -25.81 -7.70 4.53
C GLY A 108 -25.29 -8.84 5.37
N PHE A 109 -23.99 -8.97 5.45
CA PHE A 109 -23.40 -10.00 6.26
C PHE A 109 -22.01 -9.54 6.73
N VAL A 110 -21.69 -9.86 7.99
CA VAL A 110 -20.36 -9.65 8.55
C VAL A 110 -19.92 -10.93 9.24
N SER A 111 -18.73 -11.41 8.90
CA SER A 111 -18.06 -12.54 9.55
C SER A 111 -16.70 -12.13 10.06
N ILE A 112 -16.35 -12.61 11.26
CA ILE A 112 -15.01 -12.52 11.82
C ILE A 112 -14.54 -13.93 12.12
N GLU A 113 -13.38 -14.29 11.62
CA GLU A 113 -12.75 -15.57 11.89
C GLU A 113 -11.36 -15.36 12.45
N PHE A 114 -11.04 -16.10 13.53
CA PHE A 114 -9.73 -16.12 14.15
C PHE A 114 -9.04 -17.42 13.76
N VAL A 115 -8.02 -17.31 12.93
CA VAL A 115 -7.13 -18.44 12.61
C VAL A 115 -6.15 -18.60 13.74
N GLN A 116 -6.22 -19.75 14.42
CA GLN A 116 -5.25 -20.10 15.44
C GLN A 116 -4.08 -20.82 14.78
N ALA A 117 -2.88 -20.29 14.92
CA ALA A 117 -1.68 -21.07 14.69
C ALA A 117 -1.75 -22.31 15.62
N LYS A 118 -1.53 -23.51 15.10
CA LYS A 118 -1.45 -24.69 15.94
C LYS A 118 -0.23 -24.50 16.85
N ASP A 119 -0.46 -24.23 18.13
CA ASP A 119 0.58 -24.27 19.14
C ASP A 119 1.27 -25.65 19.06
N ASN A 120 2.44 -25.71 18.46
CA ASN A 120 3.37 -26.74 18.80
C ASN A 120 3.74 -26.48 20.26
N GLU A 121 3.44 -27.42 21.14
CA GLU A 121 3.82 -27.41 22.56
C GLU A 121 5.20 -26.77 22.69
N VAL A 122 5.28 -25.73 23.54
CA VAL A 122 6.54 -25.06 23.89
C VAL A 122 7.44 -26.08 24.58
N GLN A 123 8.06 -26.96 23.81
CA GLN A 123 9.27 -27.63 24.24
C GLN A 123 10.35 -26.55 24.20
N GLN A 124 10.99 -26.36 25.36
CA GLN A 124 12.15 -25.51 25.52
C GLN A 124 13.22 -25.94 24.51
N ILE A 125 13.23 -25.29 23.35
CA ILE A 125 14.24 -25.48 22.32
C ILE A 125 15.40 -24.58 22.70
N SER A 126 16.56 -25.19 22.93
CA SER A 126 17.86 -24.52 23.04
C SER A 126 18.15 -23.75 21.73
N GLU A 127 18.83 -22.61 21.85
CA GLU A 127 19.10 -21.61 20.82
C GLU A 127 19.84 -22.11 19.53
N GLU A 128 19.94 -23.40 19.28
CA GLU A 128 20.74 -23.97 18.18
C GLU A 128 19.95 -24.82 17.18
N GLU A 129 18.62 -24.95 17.27
CA GLU A 129 17.85 -25.71 16.28
C GLU A 129 17.15 -24.79 15.26
N ALA A 130 17.52 -25.00 13.99
CA ALA A 130 16.98 -24.30 12.84
C ALA A 130 15.45 -24.30 12.80
N ILE A 131 14.87 -23.13 12.54
CA ILE A 131 13.44 -22.93 12.29
C ILE A 131 13.04 -23.87 11.15
N ASP A 132 12.16 -24.81 11.44
CA ASP A 132 11.63 -25.77 10.48
C ASP A 132 10.64 -25.05 9.56
N ASP A 133 11.05 -24.76 8.33
CA ASP A 133 10.26 -24.05 7.29
C ASP A 133 8.92 -24.73 6.98
N GLU A 134 8.76 -26.04 7.26
CA GLU A 134 7.52 -26.78 7.00
C GLU A 134 6.32 -26.33 7.86
N ASN A 135 6.54 -25.76 9.04
CA ASN A 135 5.43 -25.35 9.91
C ASN A 135 4.90 -23.94 9.57
N VAL A 136 5.74 -23.06 9.04
CA VAL A 136 5.34 -21.74 8.55
C VAL A 136 4.46 -21.88 7.30
N LEU A 137 4.76 -22.83 6.43
CA LEU A 137 3.98 -23.13 5.24
C LEU A 137 2.57 -23.65 5.54
N LYS A 138 2.36 -24.37 6.64
CA LYS A 138 1.04 -24.89 7.03
C LYS A 138 0.08 -23.80 7.52
N ASP A 139 0.58 -22.80 8.21
CA ASP A 139 -0.26 -21.68 8.69
C ASP A 139 -0.68 -20.76 7.53
N GLU A 140 0.20 -20.51 6.58
CA GLU A 140 -0.11 -19.74 5.37
C GLU A 140 -1.15 -20.45 4.48
N ASP A 141 -1.08 -21.77 4.36
CA ASP A 141 -2.03 -22.54 3.55
C ASP A 141 -3.44 -22.53 4.15
N ILE A 142 -3.59 -22.62 5.48
CA ILE A 142 -4.88 -22.50 6.17
C ILE A 142 -5.50 -21.11 5.91
N TYR A 143 -4.68 -20.08 5.92
CA TYR A 143 -5.11 -18.71 5.68
C TYR A 143 -5.69 -18.51 4.26
N ILE A 144 -5.00 -19.05 3.26
CA ILE A 144 -5.45 -19.01 1.87
C ILE A 144 -6.69 -19.87 1.66
N GLU A 145 -6.80 -21.04 2.32
CA GLU A 145 -8.00 -21.89 2.27
C GLU A 145 -9.23 -21.18 2.85
N THR A 146 -9.06 -20.43 3.94
CA THR A 146 -10.15 -19.63 4.52
C THR A 146 -10.59 -18.51 3.56
N ILE A 147 -9.66 -17.79 2.95
CA ILE A 147 -9.97 -16.78 1.92
C ILE A 147 -10.72 -17.41 0.75
N GLU A 148 -10.28 -18.59 0.30
CA GLU A 148 -10.95 -19.35 -0.77
C GLU A 148 -12.38 -19.73 -0.38
N GLY A 149 -12.60 -20.13 0.89
CA GLY A 149 -13.92 -20.39 1.44
C GLY A 149 -14.86 -19.20 1.30
N TYR A 150 -14.40 -18.00 1.67
CA TYR A 150 -15.17 -16.77 1.54
C TYR A 150 -15.45 -16.38 0.09
N ILE A 151 -14.49 -16.58 -0.81
CA ILE A 151 -14.71 -16.36 -2.25
C ILE A 151 -15.81 -17.31 -2.77
N LYS A 152 -15.77 -18.60 -2.41
CA LYS A 152 -16.79 -19.57 -2.81
C LYS A 152 -18.16 -19.24 -2.24
N GLU A 153 -18.22 -18.81 -0.97
CA GLU A 153 -19.46 -18.38 -0.34
C GLU A 153 -20.05 -17.15 -1.04
N ALA A 154 -19.23 -16.13 -1.32
CA ALA A 154 -19.67 -14.95 -2.05
C ALA A 154 -20.21 -15.32 -3.45
N LYS A 155 -19.51 -16.22 -4.19
CA LYS A 155 -19.96 -16.70 -5.51
C LYS A 155 -21.26 -17.48 -5.43
N ASN A 156 -21.46 -18.29 -4.40
CA ASN A 156 -22.72 -19.02 -4.15
C ASN A 156 -23.88 -18.05 -3.86
N ASN A 157 -23.59 -16.88 -3.29
CA ASN A 157 -24.55 -15.82 -3.07
C ASN A 157 -24.78 -14.92 -4.32
N GLY A 158 -24.20 -15.29 -5.48
CA GLY A 158 -24.43 -14.63 -6.77
C GLY A 158 -23.47 -13.49 -7.10
N TYR A 159 -22.42 -13.26 -6.31
CA TYR A 159 -21.38 -12.28 -6.63
C TYR A 159 -20.39 -12.82 -7.66
N LEU A 160 -19.90 -11.96 -8.52
CA LEU A 160 -18.86 -12.26 -9.51
C LEU A 160 -17.48 -11.97 -8.93
N ASP A 161 -16.42 -12.50 -9.53
CA ASP A 161 -15.05 -12.25 -9.11
C ASP A 161 -14.73 -10.74 -9.05
N LYS A 162 -15.24 -9.95 -10.00
CA LYS A 162 -15.09 -8.47 -10.03
C LYS A 162 -15.75 -7.74 -8.87
N ASP A 163 -16.69 -8.38 -8.18
CA ASP A 163 -17.41 -7.80 -7.04
C ASP A 163 -16.64 -7.99 -5.72
N ILE A 164 -15.60 -8.82 -5.73
CA ILE A 164 -14.81 -9.23 -4.56
C ILE A 164 -13.50 -8.42 -4.51
N CYS A 165 -13.25 -7.80 -3.35
CA CYS A 165 -11.99 -7.13 -3.06
C CYS A 165 -11.35 -7.72 -1.81
N ILE A 166 -10.08 -8.13 -1.92
CA ILE A 166 -9.26 -8.56 -0.80
C ILE A 166 -8.38 -7.38 -0.37
N LEU A 167 -8.48 -6.99 0.89
CA LEU A 167 -7.71 -5.90 1.48
C LEU A 167 -6.69 -6.42 2.47
N SER A 168 -5.46 -5.96 2.35
CA SER A 168 -4.41 -6.17 3.34
C SER A 168 -3.69 -4.87 3.67
N ARG A 169 -2.95 -4.83 4.77
CA ARG A 169 -2.19 -3.64 5.15
C ARG A 169 -0.92 -3.49 4.34
N ARG A 170 -0.20 -4.57 4.08
CA ARG A 170 1.12 -4.57 3.45
C ARG A 170 1.06 -5.01 1.99
N ASN A 171 1.93 -4.41 1.16
CA ASN A 171 2.06 -4.82 -0.25
C ASN A 171 2.54 -6.27 -0.39
N ALA A 172 3.43 -6.73 0.49
CA ALA A 172 3.92 -8.12 0.47
C ALA A 172 2.78 -9.12 0.63
N ASP A 173 1.85 -8.87 1.56
CA ASP A 173 0.69 -9.72 1.77
C ASP A 173 -0.23 -9.76 0.52
N CYS A 174 -0.40 -8.62 -0.15
CA CYS A 174 -1.18 -8.56 -1.39
C CYS A 174 -0.55 -9.38 -2.53
N ILE A 175 0.78 -9.38 -2.65
CA ILE A 175 1.51 -10.14 -3.66
C ILE A 175 1.38 -11.63 -3.35
N GLU A 176 1.65 -12.05 -2.12
CA GLU A 176 1.55 -13.44 -1.67
C GLU A 176 0.14 -14.02 -1.91
N ILE A 177 -0.90 -13.29 -1.50
CA ILE A 177 -2.29 -13.72 -1.71
C ILE A 177 -2.61 -13.82 -3.21
N ALA A 178 -2.13 -12.86 -4.02
CA ALA A 178 -2.36 -12.87 -5.46
C ALA A 178 -1.69 -14.09 -6.14
N GLU A 179 -0.45 -14.41 -5.77
CA GLU A 179 0.30 -15.55 -6.29
C GLU A 179 -0.41 -16.87 -5.93
N LYS A 180 -0.72 -17.08 -4.65
CA LYS A 180 -1.38 -18.29 -4.15
C LYS A 180 -2.77 -18.51 -4.77
N LEU A 181 -3.59 -17.46 -4.89
CA LEU A 181 -4.90 -17.58 -5.54
C LEU A 181 -4.79 -17.81 -7.06
N SER A 182 -3.78 -17.22 -7.72
CA SER A 182 -3.52 -17.48 -9.14
C SER A 182 -3.11 -18.93 -9.38
N GLU A 183 -2.26 -19.51 -8.52
CA GLU A 183 -1.87 -20.94 -8.57
C GLU A 183 -3.08 -21.86 -8.43
N LYS A 184 -4.09 -21.46 -7.63
CA LYS A 184 -5.36 -22.17 -7.48
C LYS A 184 -6.36 -21.90 -8.62
N GLY A 185 -5.97 -21.12 -9.64
CA GLY A 185 -6.76 -20.86 -10.86
C GLY A 185 -7.78 -19.73 -10.75
N TYR A 186 -7.72 -18.89 -9.72
CA TYR A 186 -8.56 -17.68 -9.65
C TYR A 186 -8.01 -16.57 -10.53
N ASN A 187 -8.90 -15.84 -11.19
CA ASN A 187 -8.52 -14.59 -11.87
C ASN A 187 -8.39 -13.50 -10.83
N VAL A 188 -7.17 -13.01 -10.63
CA VAL A 188 -6.88 -11.94 -9.66
C VAL A 188 -6.23 -10.75 -10.34
N ILE A 189 -6.54 -9.54 -9.87
CA ILE A 189 -5.88 -8.30 -10.24
C ILE A 189 -5.31 -7.68 -8.97
N SER A 190 -3.99 -7.75 -8.81
CA SER A 190 -3.30 -7.04 -7.74
C SER A 190 -2.88 -5.65 -8.21
N SER A 191 -3.17 -4.63 -7.41
CA SER A 191 -2.72 -3.26 -7.70
C SER A 191 -1.19 -3.12 -7.73
N GLU A 192 -0.45 -4.03 -7.11
CA GLU A 192 1.01 -4.10 -7.18
C GLU A 192 1.49 -4.83 -8.43
N ALA A 193 0.76 -5.85 -8.88
CA ALA A 193 1.06 -6.53 -10.14
C ALA A 193 0.88 -5.61 -11.36
N LEU A 194 0.10 -4.54 -11.22
CA LEU A 194 -0.07 -3.54 -12.27
C LEU A 194 1.08 -2.52 -12.36
N LEU A 195 1.97 -2.48 -11.37
CA LEU A 195 3.10 -1.56 -11.38
C LEU A 195 4.17 -2.01 -12.36
N LEU A 196 4.61 -1.08 -13.21
CA LEU A 196 5.64 -1.35 -14.22
C LEU A 196 6.96 -1.82 -13.60
N LYS A 197 7.30 -1.30 -12.41
CA LYS A 197 8.56 -1.65 -11.71
C LYS A 197 8.67 -3.13 -11.33
N ASN A 198 7.55 -3.84 -11.19
CA ASN A 198 7.52 -5.24 -10.76
C ASN A 198 7.59 -6.23 -11.94
N ILE A 199 7.55 -5.73 -13.16
CA ILE A 199 7.55 -6.55 -14.38
C ILE A 199 8.99 -6.90 -14.76
N PRO A 200 9.35 -8.20 -14.86
CA PRO A 200 10.74 -8.63 -15.13
C PRO A 200 11.32 -8.03 -16.41
N GLU A 201 10.53 -7.95 -17.48
CA GLU A 201 10.94 -7.37 -18.76
C GLU A 201 11.30 -5.89 -18.61
N ILE A 202 10.56 -5.15 -17.80
CA ILE A 202 10.81 -3.72 -17.53
C ILE A 202 12.02 -3.55 -16.63
N GLN A 203 12.16 -4.38 -15.57
CA GLN A 203 13.35 -4.37 -14.72
C GLN A 203 14.62 -4.59 -15.57
N PHE A 204 14.59 -5.60 -16.46
CA PHE A 204 15.68 -5.85 -17.40
C PHE A 204 16.01 -4.61 -18.27
N LEU A 205 14.99 -3.96 -18.83
CA LEU A 205 15.19 -2.75 -19.64
C LEU A 205 15.74 -1.57 -18.83
N ILE A 206 15.34 -1.39 -17.59
CA ILE A 206 15.89 -0.34 -16.71
C ILE A 206 17.38 -0.61 -16.42
N HIS A 207 17.74 -1.85 -16.09
CA HIS A 207 19.15 -2.22 -15.89
C HIS A 207 19.96 -2.11 -17.18
N LEU A 208 19.37 -2.42 -18.34
CA LEU A 208 20.01 -2.21 -19.65
C LEU A 208 20.28 -0.72 -19.91
N ILE A 209 19.31 0.15 -19.60
CA ILE A 209 19.49 1.60 -19.71
C ILE A 209 20.61 2.07 -18.78
N SER A 210 20.65 1.61 -17.54
CA SER A 210 21.69 1.95 -16.57
C SER A 210 23.09 1.51 -17.06
N ILE A 211 23.22 0.27 -17.50
CA ILE A 211 24.49 -0.27 -18.05
C ILE A 211 24.91 0.45 -19.34
N SER A 212 23.97 0.90 -20.15
CA SER A 212 24.29 1.68 -21.36
C SER A 212 25.00 2.99 -21.06
N LEU A 213 24.76 3.57 -19.89
CA LEU A 213 25.42 4.79 -19.40
C LEU A 213 26.67 4.51 -18.57
N TYR A 214 26.65 3.45 -17.77
CA TYR A 214 27.66 3.12 -16.77
C TYR A 214 28.18 1.70 -16.95
N GLN A 215 28.87 1.43 -18.07
CA GLN A 215 29.29 0.08 -18.49
C GLN A 215 30.17 -0.65 -17.46
N ASN A 216 30.91 0.08 -16.64
CA ASN A 216 31.80 -0.48 -15.60
C ASN A 216 31.09 -0.67 -14.24
N ASN A 217 29.79 -0.50 -14.15
CA ASN A 217 29.06 -0.70 -12.90
C ASN A 217 28.76 -2.19 -12.71
N GLU A 218 29.61 -2.85 -11.92
CA GLU A 218 29.50 -4.29 -11.64
C GLU A 218 28.17 -4.67 -10.98
N LYS A 219 27.61 -3.80 -10.10
CA LYS A 219 26.30 -4.04 -9.48
C LYS A 219 25.21 -4.08 -10.54
N GLU A 220 25.14 -3.07 -11.39
CA GLU A 220 24.12 -3.00 -12.44
C GLU A 220 24.24 -4.14 -13.45
N LYS A 221 25.47 -4.59 -13.72
CA LYS A 221 25.71 -5.77 -14.57
C LYS A 221 25.09 -7.03 -13.93
N ILE A 222 25.30 -7.24 -12.65
CA ILE A 222 24.74 -8.40 -11.93
C ILE A 222 23.20 -8.33 -11.95
N GLU A 223 22.61 -7.17 -11.66
CA GLU A 223 21.16 -6.96 -11.70
C GLU A 223 20.59 -7.18 -13.12
N LEU A 224 21.29 -6.71 -14.16
CA LEU A 224 20.91 -6.97 -15.55
C LEU A 224 20.86 -8.46 -15.86
N LEU A 225 21.94 -9.19 -15.53
CA LEU A 225 22.03 -10.63 -15.76
C LEU A 225 20.96 -11.40 -14.99
N PHE A 226 20.74 -11.03 -13.72
CA PHE A 226 19.72 -11.66 -12.88
C PHE A 226 18.30 -11.38 -13.37
N SER A 227 17.99 -10.14 -13.78
CA SER A 227 16.70 -9.83 -14.39
C SER A 227 16.47 -10.59 -15.69
N TYR A 228 17.53 -10.81 -16.49
CA TYR A 228 17.44 -11.63 -17.69
C TYR A 228 17.09 -13.09 -17.40
N THR A 229 17.63 -13.68 -16.31
CA THR A 229 17.27 -15.05 -15.93
C THR A 229 15.79 -15.17 -15.59
N LYS A 230 15.20 -14.17 -14.94
CA LYS A 230 13.77 -14.12 -14.66
C LYS A 230 12.92 -14.00 -15.93
N VAL A 231 13.31 -13.11 -16.85
CA VAL A 231 12.62 -12.91 -18.14
C VAL A 231 12.62 -14.17 -19.00
N LYS A 232 13.72 -14.93 -18.98
CA LYS A 232 13.87 -16.15 -19.78
C LYS A 232 13.55 -17.43 -19.03
N HIS A 233 13.09 -17.33 -17.78
CA HIS A 233 12.76 -18.48 -16.92
C HIS A 233 13.92 -19.50 -16.85
N ILE A 234 15.16 -19.00 -16.71
CA ILE A 234 16.36 -19.86 -16.63
C ILE A 234 16.38 -20.53 -15.25
N THR A 235 16.33 -21.85 -15.23
CA THR A 235 16.35 -22.66 -14.00
C THR A 235 17.73 -22.75 -13.37
N GLU A 236 18.77 -22.92 -14.22
CA GLU A 236 20.17 -23.03 -13.77
C GLU A 236 20.80 -21.63 -13.64
N ILE A 237 20.27 -20.84 -12.68
CA ILE A 237 20.67 -19.44 -12.47
C ILE A 237 22.16 -19.35 -12.15
N HIS A 238 22.69 -20.24 -11.29
CA HIS A 238 24.08 -20.22 -10.88
C HIS A 238 25.05 -20.41 -12.05
N ASP A 239 24.76 -21.35 -12.94
CA ASP A 239 25.60 -21.65 -14.11
C ASP A 239 25.56 -20.48 -15.09
N PHE A 240 24.38 -19.91 -15.34
CA PHE A 240 24.26 -18.73 -16.18
C PHE A 240 25.06 -17.54 -15.61
N MET A 241 24.90 -17.26 -14.31
CA MET A 241 25.64 -16.17 -13.66
C MET A 241 27.15 -16.40 -13.70
N SER A 242 27.62 -17.62 -13.42
CA SER A 242 29.03 -17.98 -13.48
C SER A 242 29.64 -17.79 -14.89
N GLN A 243 28.84 -17.98 -15.93
CA GLN A 243 29.26 -17.81 -17.31
C GLN A 243 29.56 -16.35 -17.68
N TYR A 244 28.81 -15.38 -17.12
CA TYR A 244 28.85 -13.97 -17.55
C TYR A 244 29.27 -12.97 -16.45
N ALA A 245 29.11 -13.27 -15.17
CA ALA A 245 29.30 -12.32 -14.08
C ALA A 245 30.72 -11.75 -14.00
N HIS A 246 31.74 -12.59 -14.31
CA HIS A 246 33.17 -12.20 -14.27
C HIS A 246 33.71 -11.69 -15.60
N LYS A 247 32.90 -11.62 -16.66
CA LYS A 247 33.29 -11.15 -17.98
C LYS A 247 32.77 -9.73 -18.24
N PRO A 248 33.36 -8.99 -19.18
CA PRO A 248 32.78 -7.73 -19.65
C PRO A 248 31.36 -7.94 -20.14
N VAL A 249 30.46 -6.96 -19.89
CA VAL A 249 29.06 -7.03 -20.28
C VAL A 249 28.85 -7.23 -21.77
N ASP A 250 29.82 -6.75 -22.60
CA ASP A 250 29.80 -6.95 -24.05
C ASP A 250 29.84 -8.42 -24.46
N THR A 251 30.41 -9.30 -23.62
CA THR A 251 30.38 -10.75 -23.86
C THR A 251 28.95 -11.30 -23.81
N PHE A 252 28.15 -10.83 -22.86
CA PHE A 252 26.75 -11.17 -22.78
C PHE A 252 25.96 -10.58 -23.95
N PHE A 253 26.18 -9.30 -24.25
CA PHE A 253 25.49 -8.64 -25.37
C PHE A 253 25.76 -9.32 -26.70
N ALA A 254 27.02 -9.65 -26.98
CA ALA A 254 27.41 -10.37 -28.20
C ALA A 254 26.73 -11.74 -28.29
N ALA A 255 26.68 -12.49 -27.20
CA ALA A 255 26.02 -13.79 -27.17
C ALA A 255 24.49 -13.69 -27.43
N MET A 256 23.85 -12.57 -27.04
CA MET A 256 22.42 -12.30 -27.29
C MET A 256 22.17 -11.59 -28.65
N GLY A 257 23.19 -11.27 -29.41
CA GLY A 257 23.06 -10.52 -30.67
C GLY A 257 22.72 -9.05 -30.50
N PHE A 258 22.93 -8.49 -29.29
CA PHE A 258 22.68 -7.08 -28.98
C PHE A 258 23.96 -6.25 -29.20
N SER A 259 23.81 -5.07 -29.80
CA SER A 259 24.90 -4.12 -29.98
C SER A 259 24.61 -2.82 -29.25
N LEU A 260 25.44 -2.51 -28.25
CA LEU A 260 25.32 -1.27 -27.49
C LEU A 260 25.59 -0.03 -28.36
N SER A 261 26.51 -0.14 -29.33
CA SER A 261 26.77 0.94 -30.31
C SER A 261 25.55 1.21 -31.19
N HIS A 262 24.84 0.18 -31.65
CA HIS A 262 23.59 0.35 -32.38
C HIS A 262 22.50 0.95 -31.49
N PHE A 263 22.41 0.55 -30.23
CA PHE A 263 21.45 1.13 -29.26
C PHE A 263 21.62 2.65 -29.12
N HIS A 264 22.86 3.13 -29.09
CA HIS A 264 23.16 4.57 -28.97
C HIS A 264 22.97 5.36 -30.27
N LEU A 265 22.91 4.70 -31.44
CA LEU A 265 22.60 5.36 -32.71
C LEU A 265 21.10 5.69 -32.86
N TYR A 266 20.25 4.98 -32.18
CA TYR A 266 18.82 5.21 -32.19
C TYR A 266 18.41 6.34 -31.23
N SER A 267 17.24 6.94 -31.49
CA SER A 267 16.62 7.73 -30.43
C SER A 267 16.30 6.84 -29.24
N PHE A 268 16.18 7.42 -28.05
CA PHE A 268 15.94 6.64 -26.83
C PHE A 268 14.75 5.67 -26.96
N TYR A 269 13.62 6.15 -27.48
CA TYR A 269 12.44 5.32 -27.74
C TYR A 269 12.73 4.16 -28.73
N GLU A 270 13.40 4.44 -29.83
CA GLU A 270 13.73 3.44 -30.85
C GLU A 270 14.77 2.45 -30.33
N GLY A 271 15.75 2.90 -29.53
CA GLY A 271 16.75 2.07 -28.88
C GLY A 271 16.12 1.04 -27.94
N ILE A 272 15.11 1.46 -27.13
CA ILE A 272 14.34 0.52 -26.32
C ILE A 272 13.56 -0.46 -27.20
N GLY A 273 12.93 0.00 -28.29
CA GLY A 273 12.28 -0.88 -29.26
C GLY A 273 13.24 -1.89 -29.90
N TYR A 274 14.48 -1.48 -30.18
CA TYR A 274 15.53 -2.38 -30.63
C TYR A 274 15.87 -3.44 -29.58
N ALA A 275 16.07 -3.04 -28.33
CA ALA A 275 16.34 -3.96 -27.22
C ALA A 275 15.19 -4.98 -27.03
N ILE A 276 13.95 -4.50 -27.03
CA ILE A 276 12.75 -5.37 -26.91
C ILE A 276 12.76 -6.46 -27.99
N ARG A 277 13.10 -6.11 -29.23
CA ARG A 277 13.14 -7.07 -30.35
C ARG A 277 14.30 -8.06 -30.21
N VAL A 278 15.52 -7.58 -29.95
CA VAL A 278 16.72 -8.43 -29.88
C VAL A 278 16.62 -9.43 -28.72
N PHE A 279 16.18 -8.96 -27.55
CA PHE A 279 16.03 -9.83 -26.40
C PHE A 279 14.71 -10.61 -26.40
N GLY A 280 13.83 -10.41 -27.41
CA GLY A 280 12.56 -11.13 -27.52
C GLY A 280 11.70 -10.97 -26.27
N LEU A 281 11.50 -9.72 -25.82
CA LEU A 281 10.77 -9.43 -24.60
C LEU A 281 9.25 -9.33 -24.84
N ALA A 282 8.83 -8.95 -26.06
CA ALA A 282 7.43 -8.74 -26.36
C ALA A 282 6.64 -10.05 -26.44
N LYS A 283 5.50 -10.07 -25.73
CA LYS A 283 4.44 -11.08 -25.86
C LYS A 283 3.27 -10.52 -26.65
N PRO A 284 2.42 -11.37 -27.26
CA PRO A 284 1.20 -10.87 -27.89
C PRO A 284 0.34 -10.07 -26.90
N SER A 285 -0.06 -8.85 -27.28
CA SER A 285 -0.89 -7.94 -26.45
C SER A 285 -0.26 -7.52 -25.11
N ASP A 286 1.05 -7.32 -25.07
CA ASP A 286 1.79 -6.93 -23.87
C ASP A 286 1.48 -5.46 -23.49
N ALA A 287 0.50 -5.29 -22.61
CA ALA A 287 0.08 -3.98 -22.12
C ALA A 287 1.18 -3.28 -21.28
N TYR A 288 2.03 -4.05 -20.59
CA TYR A 288 3.09 -3.50 -19.74
C TYR A 288 4.22 -2.86 -20.56
N LEU A 289 4.71 -3.57 -21.58
CA LEU A 289 5.72 -3.01 -22.47
C LEU A 289 5.17 -1.84 -23.29
N ALA A 290 3.90 -1.90 -23.74
CA ALA A 290 3.27 -0.79 -24.41
C ALA A 290 3.17 0.45 -23.51
N GLN A 291 2.75 0.28 -22.25
CA GLN A 291 2.70 1.38 -21.28
C GLN A 291 4.11 1.90 -20.92
N PHE A 292 5.10 1.04 -20.80
CA PHE A 292 6.47 1.47 -20.56
C PHE A 292 7.01 2.33 -21.73
N LEU A 293 6.77 1.92 -22.96
CA LEU A 293 7.09 2.71 -24.15
C LEU A 293 6.36 4.05 -24.17
N ASN A 294 5.09 4.07 -23.73
CA ASN A 294 4.32 5.31 -23.60
C ASN A 294 4.94 6.26 -22.56
N VAL A 295 5.35 5.74 -21.40
CA VAL A 295 6.08 6.52 -20.38
C VAL A 295 7.36 7.14 -20.93
N ILE A 296 8.13 6.40 -21.73
CA ILE A 296 9.34 6.92 -22.40
C ILE A 296 8.98 8.01 -23.40
N TYR A 297 7.93 7.81 -24.17
CA TYR A 297 7.45 8.78 -25.16
C TYR A 297 6.99 10.09 -24.48
N GLU A 298 6.19 10.01 -23.42
CA GLU A 298 5.74 11.16 -22.65
C GLU A 298 6.93 11.91 -22.01
N TYR A 299 7.86 11.16 -21.42
CA TYR A 299 9.06 11.72 -20.84
C TYR A 299 9.86 12.53 -21.87
N LYS A 300 10.09 11.95 -23.08
CA LYS A 300 10.78 12.62 -24.20
C LYS A 300 10.07 13.91 -24.59
N SER A 301 8.75 13.88 -24.69
CA SER A 301 7.93 15.00 -25.13
C SER A 301 7.96 16.19 -24.16
N VAL A 302 8.06 15.91 -22.85
CA VAL A 302 7.96 16.94 -21.79
C VAL A 302 9.34 17.41 -21.29
N ARG A 303 10.33 16.51 -21.19
CA ARG A 303 11.63 16.78 -20.55
C ARG A 303 12.86 16.68 -21.46
N GLY A 304 12.70 16.51 -22.77
CA GLY A 304 13.78 16.61 -23.74
C GLY A 304 14.63 15.34 -23.98
N GLY A 305 14.36 14.23 -23.29
CA GLY A 305 14.80 12.89 -23.73
C GLY A 305 16.23 12.46 -23.41
N ASN A 306 16.91 13.05 -22.43
CA ASN A 306 18.20 12.56 -21.95
C ASN A 306 18.01 11.23 -21.17
N ILE A 307 18.79 10.20 -21.53
CA ILE A 307 18.71 8.85 -20.94
C ILE A 307 19.09 8.87 -19.44
N ALA A 308 20.08 9.64 -19.04
CA ALA A 308 20.50 9.74 -17.64
C ALA A 308 19.39 10.37 -16.75
N ASP A 309 18.76 11.42 -17.25
CA ASP A 309 17.66 12.08 -16.53
C ASP A 309 16.41 11.19 -16.49
N PHE A 310 16.24 10.28 -17.46
CA PHE A 310 15.16 9.30 -17.43
C PHE A 310 15.28 8.33 -16.25
N LEU A 311 16.48 7.87 -15.91
CA LEU A 311 16.65 7.01 -14.73
C LEU A 311 16.25 7.73 -13.42
N ALA A 312 16.62 9.01 -13.28
CA ALA A 312 16.18 9.81 -12.14
C ALA A 312 14.64 9.98 -12.11
N TYR A 313 14.05 10.25 -13.28
CA TYR A 313 12.58 10.33 -13.42
C TYR A 313 11.92 8.99 -13.08
N TRP A 314 12.49 7.87 -13.54
CA TRP A 314 11.98 6.54 -13.23
C TRP A 314 12.02 6.28 -11.71
N GLU A 315 13.12 6.55 -11.03
CA GLU A 315 13.24 6.39 -9.58
C GLU A 315 12.19 7.23 -8.81
N GLU A 316 11.91 8.46 -9.26
CA GLU A 316 10.89 9.33 -8.67
C GLU A 316 9.46 8.78 -8.87
N LYS A 317 9.19 8.16 -10.03
CA LYS A 317 7.82 7.82 -10.46
C LYS A 317 7.48 6.33 -10.43
N LYS A 318 8.44 5.43 -10.33
CA LYS A 318 8.25 3.96 -10.46
C LYS A 318 7.15 3.39 -9.56
N ASP A 319 6.92 3.98 -8.38
CA ASP A 319 5.87 3.56 -7.44
C ASP A 319 4.45 3.98 -7.85
N LYS A 320 4.34 4.79 -8.91
CA LYS A 320 3.06 5.31 -9.43
C LYS A 320 2.79 4.90 -10.85
N LEU A 321 3.82 4.44 -11.57
CA LEU A 321 3.69 4.01 -12.97
C LEU A 321 3.09 2.61 -13.02
N ALA A 322 1.84 2.53 -13.46
CA ALA A 322 1.08 1.30 -13.55
C ALA A 322 0.30 1.26 -14.87
N ILE A 323 -0.09 0.08 -15.30
CA ILE A 323 -1.15 -0.05 -16.30
C ILE A 323 -2.51 0.18 -15.63
N SER A 324 -3.47 0.72 -16.38
CA SER A 324 -4.87 0.70 -15.95
C SER A 324 -5.38 -0.74 -16.00
N ALA A 325 -6.01 -1.20 -14.93
CA ALA A 325 -6.73 -2.47 -15.00
C ALA A 325 -7.75 -2.40 -16.14
N PRO A 326 -7.82 -3.40 -17.03
CA PRO A 326 -8.82 -3.38 -18.08
C PRO A 326 -10.23 -3.26 -17.49
N GLU A 327 -11.01 -2.28 -17.91
CA GLU A 327 -12.40 -2.15 -17.46
C GLU A 327 -13.20 -3.39 -17.88
N GLY A 328 -13.97 -3.95 -16.93
CA GLY A 328 -14.88 -5.06 -17.20
C GLY A 328 -14.28 -6.46 -17.11
N VAL A 329 -13.01 -6.60 -16.75
CA VAL A 329 -12.45 -7.94 -16.46
C VAL A 329 -13.10 -8.53 -15.20
N ASN A 330 -13.62 -9.75 -15.33
CA ASN A 330 -14.13 -10.48 -14.19
C ASN A 330 -12.99 -11.13 -13.42
N ALA A 331 -12.44 -10.39 -12.44
CA ALA A 331 -11.31 -10.80 -11.62
C ALA A 331 -11.41 -10.20 -10.22
N ILE A 332 -10.90 -10.95 -9.22
CA ILE A 332 -10.85 -10.53 -7.82
C ILE A 332 -9.81 -9.42 -7.67
N SER A 333 -10.21 -8.31 -7.08
CA SER A 333 -9.29 -7.21 -6.81
C SER A 333 -8.51 -7.44 -5.52
N ILE A 334 -7.19 -7.30 -5.55
CA ILE A 334 -6.33 -7.41 -4.36
C ILE A 334 -5.54 -6.10 -4.22
N MET A 335 -5.66 -5.43 -3.08
CA MET A 335 -4.99 -4.16 -2.87
C MET A 335 -4.77 -3.83 -1.41
N THR A 336 -3.87 -2.88 -1.14
CA THR A 336 -3.70 -2.37 0.22
C THR A 336 -4.87 -1.47 0.64
N ILE A 337 -5.12 -1.41 1.94
CA ILE A 337 -6.15 -0.55 2.53
C ILE A 337 -5.97 0.92 2.09
N HIS A 338 -4.73 1.39 2.02
CA HIS A 338 -4.42 2.75 1.57
C HIS A 338 -4.90 3.04 0.13
N LYS A 339 -4.76 2.05 -0.77
CA LYS A 339 -5.23 2.17 -2.16
C LYS A 339 -6.74 2.06 -2.29
N SER A 340 -7.40 1.37 -1.37
CA SER A 340 -8.85 1.22 -1.34
C SER A 340 -9.58 2.48 -0.86
N LYS A 341 -8.86 3.45 -0.30
CA LYS A 341 -9.50 4.68 0.18
C LYS A 341 -10.20 5.43 -0.96
N GLY A 342 -11.49 5.73 -0.77
CA GLY A 342 -12.35 6.35 -1.79
C GLY A 342 -13.08 5.35 -2.69
N LEU A 343 -12.66 4.07 -2.70
CA LEU A 343 -13.34 3.01 -3.44
C LEU A 343 -14.42 2.32 -2.59
N GLU A 344 -15.23 1.50 -3.25
CA GLU A 344 -16.27 0.68 -2.62
C GLU A 344 -16.48 -0.61 -3.41
N PHE A 345 -16.79 -1.71 -2.73
CA PHE A 345 -16.93 -3.04 -3.33
C PHE A 345 -18.15 -3.76 -2.75
N PRO A 346 -18.88 -4.57 -3.53
CA PRO A 346 -19.96 -5.40 -2.99
C PRO A 346 -19.48 -6.31 -1.87
N VAL A 347 -18.35 -7.00 -2.05
CA VAL A 347 -17.76 -7.95 -1.10
C VAL A 347 -16.34 -7.50 -0.75
N VAL A 348 -16.04 -7.43 0.54
CA VAL A 348 -14.68 -7.16 1.03
C VAL A 348 -14.24 -8.28 1.95
N ILE A 349 -13.04 -8.80 1.68
CA ILE A 349 -12.31 -9.72 2.56
C ILE A 349 -11.12 -8.95 3.13
N TYR A 350 -11.19 -8.58 4.39
CA TYR A 350 -10.12 -7.88 5.10
C TYR A 350 -9.24 -8.90 5.82
N THR A 351 -7.99 -9.03 5.38
CA THR A 351 -7.08 -10.11 5.77
C THR A 351 -5.89 -9.64 6.59
N LYS A 352 -5.28 -10.60 7.32
CA LYS A 352 -4.07 -10.40 8.14
C LYS A 352 -4.23 -9.24 9.13
N VAL A 353 -5.36 -9.27 9.86
CA VAL A 353 -5.72 -8.26 10.87
C VAL A 353 -4.98 -8.56 12.19
N ASN A 354 -3.67 -8.67 12.12
CA ASN A 354 -2.80 -8.97 13.25
C ASN A 354 -1.77 -7.86 13.53
N ASP A 355 -2.11 -6.63 13.16
CA ASP A 355 -1.20 -5.51 13.33
C ASP A 355 -0.80 -5.32 14.78
N LYS A 356 0.50 -5.37 15.04
CA LYS A 356 1.03 -4.95 16.32
C LYS A 356 0.72 -3.46 16.49
N LEU A 357 0.07 -3.11 17.59
CA LEU A 357 -0.27 -1.72 17.92
C LEU A 357 0.98 -0.84 18.10
N ARG A 358 2.16 -1.44 18.22
CA ARG A 358 3.42 -0.74 18.40
C ARG A 358 4.55 -1.47 17.68
N SER A 359 5.31 -0.78 16.84
CA SER A 359 6.62 -1.25 16.37
C SER A 359 7.71 -0.60 17.21
N ALA A 360 8.51 -1.40 17.91
CA ALA A 360 9.63 -0.92 18.73
C ALA A 360 10.80 -0.35 17.89
N LYS A 361 10.71 -0.36 16.56
CA LYS A 361 11.79 0.02 15.63
C LYS A 361 11.55 1.33 14.89
N ASP A 362 10.45 2.04 15.17
CA ASP A 362 10.18 3.28 14.45
C ASP A 362 10.95 4.45 15.07
N THR A 363 11.82 5.07 14.27
CA THR A 363 12.51 6.29 14.63
C THR A 363 11.52 7.45 14.77
N LEU A 364 11.63 8.21 15.86
CA LEU A 364 10.77 9.35 16.14
C LEU A 364 11.54 10.65 16.23
N TRP A 365 11.08 11.68 15.50
CA TRP A 365 11.52 13.06 15.72
C TRP A 365 10.72 13.70 16.86
N ILE A 366 11.38 13.99 17.97
CA ILE A 366 10.79 14.72 19.09
C ILE A 366 11.26 16.15 19.14
N ARG A 367 10.36 17.05 19.53
CA ARG A 367 10.72 18.42 19.83
C ARG A 367 11.22 18.53 21.26
N VAL A 368 12.37 19.16 21.46
CA VAL A 368 13.02 19.30 22.78
C VAL A 368 13.31 20.77 23.09
N PRO A 369 13.41 21.14 24.39
CA PRO A 369 13.81 22.48 24.79
C PRO A 369 15.24 22.76 24.35
N LYS A 370 15.47 23.83 23.57
CA LYS A 370 16.80 24.22 23.03
C LYS A 370 17.86 24.40 24.12
N GLU A 371 17.45 24.89 25.27
CA GLU A 371 18.34 25.21 26.39
C GLU A 371 18.97 23.98 27.02
N GLN A 372 18.24 22.85 26.97
CA GLN A 372 18.67 21.57 27.56
C GLN A 372 19.46 20.70 26.57
N TYR A 373 19.33 20.94 25.27
CA TYR A 373 19.89 20.10 24.23
C TYR A 373 20.82 20.85 23.27
N HIS A 374 21.71 21.70 23.84
CA HIS A 374 22.76 22.40 23.10
C HIS A 374 22.29 23.17 21.86
N GLY A 375 21.07 23.70 21.89
CA GLY A 375 20.50 24.48 20.80
C GLY A 375 19.73 23.68 19.75
N PHE A 376 19.67 22.36 19.87
CA PHE A 376 18.83 21.54 18.99
C PHE A 376 17.35 21.68 19.35
N GLU A 377 16.49 21.82 18.35
CA GLU A 377 15.03 21.86 18.53
C GLU A 377 14.37 20.49 18.38
N HIS A 378 15.03 19.58 17.66
CA HIS A 378 14.51 18.25 17.37
C HIS A 378 15.61 17.22 17.54
N LEU A 379 15.26 16.09 18.13
CA LEU A 379 16.11 14.91 18.24
C LEU A 379 15.44 13.73 17.54
N LEU A 380 16.24 12.91 16.85
CA LEU A 380 15.83 11.63 16.32
C LEU A 380 16.08 10.56 17.38
N ILE A 381 15.05 9.82 17.75
CA ILE A 381 15.12 8.75 18.73
C ILE A 381 14.77 7.43 18.07
N ASP A 382 15.62 6.45 18.25
CA ASP A 382 15.57 5.13 17.62
C ASP A 382 14.90 4.07 18.51
N ASP A 383 14.78 4.36 19.82
CA ASP A 383 14.22 3.45 20.81
C ASP A 383 13.39 4.19 21.85
N TYR A 384 12.13 3.80 21.97
CA TYR A 384 11.20 4.38 22.95
C TYR A 384 11.49 3.99 24.40
N SER A 385 12.25 2.92 24.64
CA SER A 385 12.48 2.40 26.01
C SER A 385 13.23 3.37 26.92
N GLY A 386 14.01 4.27 26.33
CA GLY A 386 14.71 5.35 27.04
C GLY A 386 13.88 6.65 27.17
N LEU A 387 12.90 6.85 26.30
CA LEU A 387 12.16 8.09 26.18
C LEU A 387 11.18 8.30 27.35
N GLU A 388 10.58 7.23 27.86
CA GLU A 388 9.68 7.29 29.03
C GLU A 388 10.34 7.92 30.26
N LYS A 389 11.67 7.80 30.37
CA LYS A 389 12.47 8.42 31.44
C LYS A 389 12.75 9.90 31.19
N ILE A 390 12.63 10.35 29.94
CA ILE A 390 12.90 11.74 29.53
C ILE A 390 11.62 12.55 29.53
N ASP A 391 10.56 12.03 28.89
CA ASP A 391 9.27 12.70 28.81
C ASP A 391 8.14 11.67 28.53
N ALA A 392 7.44 11.26 29.58
CA ALA A 392 6.35 10.29 29.50
C ALA A 392 5.14 10.82 28.70
N ASP A 393 4.93 12.14 28.68
CA ASP A 393 3.77 12.73 27.96
C ASP A 393 3.98 12.65 26.44
N ILE A 394 5.21 12.86 25.96
CA ILE A 394 5.53 12.70 24.53
C ILE A 394 5.30 11.26 24.10
N VAL A 395 5.76 10.28 24.88
CA VAL A 395 5.58 8.85 24.58
C VAL A 395 4.09 8.49 24.54
N LEU A 396 3.35 8.96 25.52
CA LEU A 396 1.91 8.72 25.60
C LEU A 396 1.20 9.34 24.38
N GLN A 397 1.50 10.57 24.04
CA GLN A 397 0.90 11.27 22.90
C GLN A 397 1.22 10.53 21.59
N GLN A 398 2.45 10.10 21.39
CA GLN A 398 2.87 9.37 20.20
C GLN A 398 2.17 8.01 20.09
N SER A 399 2.12 7.25 21.18
CA SER A 399 1.44 5.95 21.17
C SER A 399 -0.06 6.07 20.88
N GLN A 400 -0.70 7.14 21.33
CA GLN A 400 -2.10 7.42 21.01
C GLN A 400 -2.31 7.81 19.54
N MET A 401 -1.36 8.54 18.93
CA MET A 401 -1.41 8.86 17.51
C MET A 401 -1.25 7.59 16.64
N GLU A 402 -0.34 6.70 16.99
CA GLU A 402 -0.12 5.41 16.29
C GLU A 402 -1.34 4.50 16.41
N LEU A 403 -1.91 4.44 17.60
CA LEU A 403 -3.17 3.73 17.84
C LEU A 403 -4.30 4.28 16.98
N LEU A 404 -4.47 5.61 16.95
CA LEU A 404 -5.47 6.26 16.10
C LEU A 404 -5.27 5.90 14.63
N ASP A 405 -4.03 5.92 14.13
CA ASP A 405 -3.72 5.59 12.74
C ASP A 405 -4.05 4.12 12.41
N THR A 406 -3.81 3.21 13.37
CA THR A 406 -4.20 1.80 13.23
C THR A 406 -5.72 1.64 13.19
N ILE A 407 -6.45 2.27 14.12
CA ILE A 407 -7.91 2.21 14.15
C ILE A 407 -8.52 2.88 12.92
N ASN A 408 -7.98 4.02 12.47
CA ASN A 408 -8.39 4.66 11.23
C ASN A 408 -8.19 3.75 10.01
N THR A 409 -7.09 2.99 9.98
CA THR A 409 -6.82 2.03 8.91
C THR A 409 -7.86 0.92 8.89
N MET A 410 -8.21 0.35 10.05
CA MET A 410 -9.31 -0.60 10.19
C MET A 410 -10.65 0.01 9.76
N TYR A 411 -10.94 1.25 10.20
CA TYR A 411 -12.16 1.97 9.82
C TYR A 411 -12.27 2.13 8.30
N VAL A 412 -11.19 2.49 7.63
CA VAL A 412 -11.16 2.58 6.16
C VAL A 412 -11.47 1.22 5.54
N ALA A 413 -10.83 0.13 5.96
CA ALA A 413 -11.07 -1.20 5.41
C ALA A 413 -12.52 -1.66 5.61
N MET A 414 -13.04 -1.55 6.84
CA MET A 414 -14.37 -2.03 7.23
C MET A 414 -15.52 -1.17 6.68
N THR A 415 -15.22 0.03 6.15
CA THR A 415 -16.20 0.90 5.49
C THR A 415 -16.16 0.83 3.96
N ARG A 416 -15.37 -0.09 3.38
CA ARG A 416 -15.35 -0.32 1.92
C ARG A 416 -16.48 -1.22 1.41
N PRO A 417 -16.96 -2.23 2.18
CA PRO A 417 -17.99 -3.14 1.69
C PRO A 417 -19.35 -2.45 1.54
N LYS A 418 -20.08 -2.87 0.50
CA LYS A 418 -21.49 -2.56 0.33
C LYS A 418 -22.36 -3.60 1.03
N ASP A 419 -22.10 -4.87 0.73
CA ASP A 419 -23.00 -5.98 1.07
C ASP A 419 -22.37 -6.96 2.07
N LEU A 420 -21.16 -7.47 1.81
CA LEU A 420 -20.53 -8.50 2.63
C LEU A 420 -19.15 -8.04 3.13
N LEU A 421 -18.88 -8.31 4.40
CA LEU A 421 -17.60 -8.06 5.06
C LEU A 421 -17.11 -9.33 5.74
N TYR A 422 -15.97 -9.83 5.31
CA TYR A 422 -15.24 -10.91 5.97
C TYR A 422 -13.96 -10.34 6.59
N ILE A 423 -13.67 -10.68 7.84
CA ILE A 423 -12.50 -10.22 8.59
C ILE A 423 -11.72 -11.44 9.06
N LEU A 424 -10.42 -11.49 8.75
CA LEU A 424 -9.55 -12.65 9.00
C LEU A 424 -8.19 -12.24 9.57
#